data_5cabbb118bd03d36d3dc899382901f97
#
_entry.id   5cabbb118bd03d36d3dc899382901f97
#
_cell.length_a   1.000
_cell.length_b   1.000
_cell.length_c   1.000
_cell.angle_alpha   90.00
_cell.angle_beta   90.00
_cell.angle_gamma   90.00
#
_symmetry.space_group_name_H-M   'P 1'
#
loop_
_entity.id
_entity.type
_entity.pdbx_description
1 polymer ?
#
loop_
_entity_poly.entity_id
_entity_poly.type
_entity_poly.pdbx_seq_one_letter_code
_entity_poly.pdbx_strand_id
1 'polypeptide(L)'
;MISDGGAHYWGRFGAAGLLLRAPRPDGTPAVLLQHRAVWSHQGGTWGLPGGARDSHETAEETAVREAREEAGLLAERVSVRATVVTAEVAGIAGTHWSYTTVVADADELLHTVANRESAELRWVGEDEVAELPLHPGFAASWQRLRTSPALVPLGDADERRQRLPRTLEIEAGVFVWCMPGDADQAPLSPHINSLLQELI
;
A
#
# COMPACT_ATOMS: atom_id res chain seq x y z
N MET A 1 1.69 -0.11 -24.15
CA MET A 1 1.88 -1.53 -23.80
C MET A 1 3.33 -1.87 -24.08
N ILE A 2 4.04 -2.44 -23.12
CA ILE A 2 5.41 -2.97 -23.28
C ILE A 2 5.31 -4.48 -23.22
N SER A 3 6.02 -5.19 -24.09
CA SER A 3 6.03 -6.66 -24.14
C SER A 3 7.44 -7.16 -23.87
N ASP A 4 7.58 -8.11 -22.97
CA ASP A 4 8.81 -8.84 -22.70
C ASP A 4 8.50 -10.34 -22.66
N GLY A 5 9.12 -11.12 -23.56
CA GLY A 5 8.98 -12.59 -23.58
C GLY A 5 7.56 -13.14 -23.61
N GLY A 6 6.56 -12.38 -24.08
CA GLY A 6 5.14 -12.75 -24.11
C GLY A 6 4.31 -12.19 -22.96
N ALA A 7 4.90 -11.57 -21.95
CA ALA A 7 4.18 -10.82 -20.93
C ALA A 7 3.83 -9.41 -21.45
N HIS A 8 2.62 -8.96 -21.13
CA HIS A 8 2.13 -7.63 -21.52
C HIS A 8 1.99 -6.75 -20.28
N TYR A 9 2.67 -5.60 -20.31
CA TYR A 9 2.63 -4.60 -19.25
C TYR A 9 1.83 -3.37 -19.70
N TRP A 10 0.87 -2.96 -18.90
CA TRP A 10 0.02 -1.82 -19.19
C TRP A 10 0.68 -0.51 -18.76
N GLY A 11 0.48 0.54 -19.55
CA GLY A 11 1.06 1.86 -19.31
C GLY A 11 2.46 2.03 -19.89
N ARG A 12 2.60 2.99 -20.80
CA ARG A 12 3.88 3.30 -21.45
C ARG A 12 4.90 3.88 -20.45
N PHE A 13 4.40 4.56 -19.43
CA PHE A 13 5.21 5.29 -18.45
C PHE A 13 5.29 4.58 -17.09
N GLY A 14 4.91 3.30 -17.04
CA GLY A 14 4.79 2.52 -15.82
C GLY A 14 3.35 2.47 -15.31
N ALA A 15 3.19 1.95 -14.11
CA ALA A 15 1.91 1.89 -13.41
C ALA A 15 2.11 2.14 -11.92
N ALA A 16 1.05 2.52 -11.21
CA ALA A 16 1.08 2.68 -9.76
C ALA A 16 -0.23 2.22 -9.12
N GLY A 17 -0.15 1.78 -7.86
CA GLY A 17 -1.31 1.40 -7.06
C GLY A 17 -1.17 1.85 -5.63
N LEU A 18 -2.31 2.06 -4.97
CA LEU A 18 -2.41 2.56 -3.61
C LEU A 18 -2.56 1.42 -2.61
N LEU A 19 -1.57 1.23 -1.74
CA LEU A 19 -1.67 0.42 -0.55
C LEU A 19 -2.15 1.30 0.61
N LEU A 20 -3.46 1.41 0.78
CA LEU A 20 -4.06 2.23 1.83
C LEU A 20 -4.31 1.39 3.08
N ARG A 21 -3.77 1.85 4.21
CA ARG A 21 -3.99 1.29 5.55
C ARG A 21 -4.94 2.14 6.37
N ALA A 22 -5.68 1.48 7.24
CA ALA A 22 -6.46 2.15 8.26
C ALA A 22 -6.59 1.25 9.49
N PRO A 23 -6.78 1.83 10.69
CA PRO A 23 -6.98 1.05 11.91
C PRO A 23 -8.35 0.39 11.93
N ARG A 24 -8.40 -0.88 12.33
CA ARG A 24 -9.61 -1.54 12.80
C ARG A 24 -10.01 -0.97 14.18
N PRO A 25 -11.22 -1.26 14.68
CA PRO A 25 -11.64 -0.82 16.03
C PRO A 25 -10.71 -1.27 17.18
N ASP A 26 -10.00 -2.38 16.99
CA ASP A 26 -8.99 -2.90 17.93
C ASP A 26 -7.60 -2.30 17.74
N GLY A 27 -7.45 -1.38 16.78
CA GLY A 27 -6.18 -0.72 16.46
C GLY A 27 -5.27 -1.50 15.50
N THR A 28 -5.60 -2.75 15.15
CA THR A 28 -4.81 -3.52 14.18
C THR A 28 -4.97 -2.96 12.77
N PRO A 29 -3.92 -3.02 11.91
CA PRO A 29 -4.01 -2.48 10.56
C PRO A 29 -4.85 -3.37 9.65
N ALA A 30 -5.72 -2.73 8.88
CA ALA A 30 -6.36 -3.31 7.69
C ALA A 30 -5.89 -2.58 6.44
N VAL A 31 -5.91 -3.26 5.30
CA VAL A 31 -5.60 -2.71 3.99
C VAL A 31 -6.81 -2.77 3.07
N LEU A 32 -6.99 -1.74 2.26
CA LEU A 32 -8.03 -1.74 1.25
C LEU A 32 -7.57 -2.54 0.03
N LEU A 33 -8.31 -3.58 -0.32
CA LEU A 33 -8.08 -4.40 -1.49
C LEU A 33 -9.25 -4.33 -2.47
N GLN A 34 -8.90 -4.45 -3.75
CA GLN A 34 -9.81 -4.55 -4.88
C GLN A 34 -9.88 -6.01 -5.36
N HIS A 35 -11.08 -6.60 -5.38
CA HIS A 35 -11.35 -7.81 -6.14
C HIS A 35 -11.57 -7.43 -7.59
N ARG A 36 -10.64 -7.76 -8.46
CA ARG A 36 -10.64 -7.37 -9.86
C ARG A 36 -11.76 -8.06 -10.63
N ALA A 37 -12.50 -7.31 -11.43
CA ALA A 37 -13.55 -7.88 -12.28
C ALA A 37 -12.98 -8.98 -13.19
N VAL A 38 -13.73 -10.05 -13.39
CA VAL A 38 -13.28 -11.26 -14.11
C VAL A 38 -12.83 -11.01 -15.55
N TRP A 39 -13.31 -9.95 -16.18
CA TRP A 39 -12.95 -9.56 -17.54
C TRP A 39 -11.68 -8.68 -17.61
N SER A 40 -11.17 -8.21 -16.47
CA SER A 40 -9.95 -7.40 -16.42
C SER A 40 -8.70 -8.26 -16.45
N HIS A 41 -7.52 -7.64 -16.65
CA HIS A 41 -6.23 -8.35 -16.59
C HIS A 41 -6.04 -8.97 -15.18
N GLN A 42 -5.75 -10.28 -15.14
CA GLN A 42 -5.72 -11.06 -13.89
C GLN A 42 -7.05 -10.97 -13.09
N GLY A 43 -8.19 -10.95 -13.79
CA GLY A 43 -9.51 -10.89 -13.19
C GLY A 43 -9.79 -12.03 -12.23
N GLY A 44 -10.58 -11.77 -11.19
CA GLY A 44 -10.87 -12.71 -10.11
C GLY A 44 -9.78 -12.79 -9.04
N THR A 45 -8.73 -11.96 -9.12
CA THR A 45 -7.70 -11.83 -8.08
C THR A 45 -7.88 -10.57 -7.25
N TRP A 46 -7.27 -10.57 -6.07
CA TRP A 46 -7.22 -9.41 -5.18
C TRP A 46 -5.93 -8.62 -5.39
N GLY A 47 -6.04 -7.32 -5.51
CA GLY A 47 -4.91 -6.42 -5.69
C GLY A 47 -5.18 -5.05 -5.09
N LEU A 48 -4.29 -4.12 -5.40
CA LEU A 48 -4.44 -2.73 -5.01
C LEU A 48 -5.27 -1.98 -6.06
N PRO A 49 -6.10 -1.00 -5.68
CA PRO A 49 -6.58 0.00 -6.63
C PRO A 49 -5.40 0.66 -7.32
N GLY A 50 -5.41 0.74 -8.66
CA GLY A 50 -4.28 1.28 -9.39
C GLY A 50 -4.31 0.97 -10.89
N GLY A 51 -3.51 1.72 -11.64
CA GLY A 51 -3.51 1.65 -13.09
C GLY A 51 -2.29 2.26 -13.76
N ALA A 52 -2.42 2.52 -15.05
CA ALA A 52 -1.37 3.06 -15.89
C ALA A 52 -1.05 4.51 -15.55
N ARG A 53 0.23 4.83 -15.50
CA ARG A 53 0.71 6.20 -15.29
C ARG A 53 0.66 6.99 -16.60
N ASP A 54 0.13 8.20 -16.55
CA ASP A 54 0.21 9.16 -17.64
C ASP A 54 1.58 9.85 -17.67
N SER A 55 1.93 10.42 -18.83
CA SER A 55 3.27 10.99 -19.07
C SER A 55 3.63 12.17 -18.17
N HIS A 56 2.62 12.84 -17.61
CA HIS A 56 2.76 14.03 -16.78
C HIS A 56 2.59 13.73 -15.28
N GLU A 57 2.23 12.49 -14.93
CA GLU A 57 1.96 12.09 -13.55
C GLU A 57 3.21 11.50 -12.87
N THR A 58 3.32 11.75 -11.59
CA THR A 58 4.14 10.95 -10.66
C THR A 58 3.41 9.65 -10.33
N ALA A 59 4.11 8.69 -9.73
CA ALA A 59 3.48 7.46 -9.26
C ALA A 59 2.43 7.73 -8.16
N GLU A 60 2.68 8.73 -7.30
CA GLU A 60 1.77 9.13 -6.24
C GLU A 60 0.47 9.70 -6.82
N GLU A 61 0.57 10.65 -7.75
CA GLU A 61 -0.60 11.22 -8.42
C GLU A 61 -1.43 10.16 -9.13
N THR A 62 -0.78 9.22 -9.82
CA THR A 62 -1.44 8.09 -10.46
C THR A 62 -2.19 7.23 -9.45
N ALA A 63 -1.53 6.79 -8.37
CA ALA A 63 -2.15 5.91 -7.38
C ALA A 63 -3.36 6.56 -6.69
N VAL A 64 -3.27 7.85 -6.37
CA VAL A 64 -4.37 8.61 -5.76
C VAL A 64 -5.52 8.82 -6.75
N ARG A 65 -5.22 9.15 -8.02
CA ARG A 65 -6.24 9.28 -9.07
C ARG A 65 -7.00 7.97 -9.28
N GLU A 66 -6.26 6.87 -9.46
CA GLU A 66 -6.86 5.53 -9.68
C GLU A 66 -7.69 5.10 -8.47
N ALA A 67 -7.21 5.32 -7.25
CA ALA A 67 -7.98 5.01 -6.03
C ALA A 67 -9.27 5.84 -5.93
N ARG A 68 -9.27 7.09 -6.41
CA ARG A 68 -10.49 7.88 -6.53
C ARG A 68 -11.45 7.30 -7.58
N GLU A 69 -10.95 6.91 -8.74
CA GLU A 69 -11.76 6.39 -9.85
C GLU A 69 -12.33 5.00 -9.57
N GLU A 70 -11.53 4.12 -8.97
CA GLU A 70 -11.87 2.72 -8.74
C GLU A 70 -12.55 2.45 -7.40
N ALA A 71 -12.25 3.26 -6.38
CA ALA A 71 -12.74 3.05 -5.02
C ALA A 71 -13.52 4.26 -4.43
N GLY A 72 -13.63 5.36 -5.16
CA GLY A 72 -14.34 6.56 -4.68
C GLY A 72 -13.63 7.30 -3.54
N LEU A 73 -12.34 7.07 -3.34
CA LEU A 73 -11.57 7.69 -2.26
C LEU A 73 -11.28 9.16 -2.56
N LEU A 74 -11.39 10.00 -1.54
CA LEU A 74 -11.02 11.41 -1.62
C LEU A 74 -9.55 11.59 -1.23
N ALA A 75 -8.80 12.34 -2.04
CA ALA A 75 -7.36 12.54 -1.84
C ALA A 75 -7.01 13.14 -0.46
N GLU A 76 -7.85 14.04 0.04
CA GLU A 76 -7.70 14.69 1.35
C GLU A 76 -7.87 13.73 2.55
N ARG A 77 -8.39 12.53 2.33
CA ARG A 77 -8.53 11.47 3.34
C ARG A 77 -7.37 10.48 3.32
N VAL A 78 -6.39 10.67 2.45
CA VAL A 78 -5.27 9.76 2.21
C VAL A 78 -3.96 10.47 2.54
N SER A 79 -3.21 9.92 3.47
CA SER A 79 -1.89 10.43 3.88
C SER A 79 -0.79 9.53 3.34
N VAL A 80 -0.13 9.95 2.26
CA VAL A 80 0.99 9.19 1.67
C VAL A 80 2.17 9.16 2.64
N ARG A 81 2.79 7.98 2.79
CA ARG A 81 3.93 7.72 3.68
C ARG A 81 5.21 7.37 2.92
N ALA A 82 5.09 6.55 1.88
CA ALA A 82 6.23 6.09 1.09
C ALA A 82 5.81 5.71 -0.33
N THR A 83 6.80 5.67 -1.22
CA THR A 83 6.67 5.11 -2.56
C THR A 83 7.71 4.03 -2.76
N VAL A 84 7.30 2.83 -3.17
CA VAL A 84 8.18 1.67 -3.32
C VAL A 84 8.02 1.09 -4.72
N VAL A 85 9.12 1.01 -5.46
CA VAL A 85 9.13 0.26 -6.73
C VAL A 85 9.06 -1.23 -6.40
N THR A 86 7.94 -1.85 -6.75
CA THR A 86 7.64 -3.25 -6.40
C THR A 86 7.82 -4.22 -7.56
N ALA A 87 7.85 -3.72 -8.80
CA ALA A 87 8.22 -4.49 -9.98
C ALA A 87 8.96 -3.59 -10.98
N GLU A 88 9.96 -4.17 -11.63
CA GLU A 88 10.70 -3.54 -12.73
C GLU A 88 10.90 -4.54 -13.86
N VAL A 89 10.75 -4.07 -15.08
CA VAL A 89 10.99 -4.85 -16.28
C VAL A 89 11.84 -4.03 -17.24
N ALA A 90 13.04 -4.53 -17.52
CA ALA A 90 13.87 -4.01 -18.59
C ALA A 90 13.32 -4.54 -19.92
N GLY A 91 12.68 -3.65 -20.68
CA GLY A 91 12.13 -3.99 -21.99
C GLY A 91 13.19 -4.01 -23.10
N ILE A 92 12.80 -4.50 -24.27
CA ILE A 92 13.62 -4.52 -25.49
C ILE A 92 13.92 -3.07 -25.92
N ALA A 93 15.13 -2.83 -26.44
CA ALA A 93 15.59 -1.52 -26.94
C ALA A 93 15.68 -0.41 -25.88
N GLY A 94 15.96 -0.75 -24.62
CA GLY A 94 16.19 0.23 -23.57
C GLY A 94 14.90 0.84 -22.98
N THR A 95 13.74 0.29 -23.30
CA THR A 95 12.50 0.64 -22.60
C THR A 95 12.54 0.08 -21.18
N HIS A 96 12.08 0.87 -20.20
CA HIS A 96 11.98 0.48 -18.80
C HIS A 96 10.53 0.67 -18.37
N TRP A 97 9.98 -0.34 -17.73
CA TRP A 97 8.67 -0.29 -17.11
C TRP A 97 8.78 -0.61 -15.64
N SER A 98 8.06 0.12 -14.81
CA SER A 98 8.00 -0.14 -13.37
C SER A 98 6.57 -0.07 -12.85
N TYR A 99 6.30 -0.85 -11.81
CA TYR A 99 5.13 -0.70 -10.98
C TYR A 99 5.56 -0.16 -9.62
N THR A 100 4.95 0.95 -9.23
CA THR A 100 5.22 1.61 -7.94
C THR A 100 4.03 1.43 -7.01
N THR A 101 4.26 0.88 -5.83
CA THR A 101 3.27 0.87 -4.76
C THR A 101 3.43 2.13 -3.91
N VAL A 102 2.35 2.89 -3.80
CA VAL A 102 2.25 4.06 -2.94
C VAL A 102 1.62 3.61 -1.62
N VAL A 103 2.39 3.67 -0.55
CA VAL A 103 1.93 3.33 0.80
C VAL A 103 1.32 4.55 1.44
N ALA A 104 0.11 4.42 1.94
CA ALA A 104 -0.64 5.52 2.53
C ALA A 104 -1.51 5.04 3.71
N ASP A 105 -1.89 5.98 4.56
CA ASP A 105 -2.79 5.76 5.69
C ASP A 105 -4.06 6.59 5.57
N ALA A 106 -5.13 6.07 6.16
CA ALA A 106 -6.33 6.80 6.51
C ALA A 106 -6.60 6.67 8.01
N ASP A 107 -7.34 7.63 8.55
CA ASP A 107 -7.64 7.70 10.00
C ASP A 107 -8.65 6.65 10.45
N GLU A 108 -9.44 6.14 9.49
CA GLU A 108 -10.49 5.14 9.69
C GLU A 108 -10.70 4.30 8.43
N LEU A 109 -11.45 3.22 8.55
CA LEU A 109 -11.91 2.43 7.42
C LEU A 109 -12.87 3.28 6.56
N LEU A 110 -12.35 3.88 5.49
CA LEU A 110 -13.11 4.77 4.63
C LEU A 110 -14.21 4.00 3.89
N HIS A 111 -15.37 4.65 3.72
CA HIS A 111 -16.40 4.14 2.82
C HIS A 111 -15.89 4.13 1.39
N THR A 112 -16.11 3.03 0.68
CA THR A 112 -15.66 2.84 -0.70
C THR A 112 -16.82 2.59 -1.65
N VAL A 113 -16.66 3.02 -2.89
CA VAL A 113 -17.65 2.82 -3.97
C VAL A 113 -16.93 2.16 -5.14
N ALA A 114 -17.25 0.89 -5.37
CA ALA A 114 -16.67 0.13 -6.48
C ALA A 114 -17.16 0.68 -7.82
N ASN A 115 -16.24 0.82 -8.77
CA ASN A 115 -16.58 1.05 -10.17
C ASN A 115 -16.77 -0.29 -10.90
N ARG A 116 -16.95 -0.25 -12.22
CA ARG A 116 -17.14 -1.46 -13.05
C ARG A 116 -15.91 -2.38 -13.11
N GLU A 117 -14.71 -1.88 -12.79
CA GLU A 117 -13.46 -2.64 -12.82
C GLU A 117 -13.23 -3.45 -11.54
N SER A 118 -14.01 -3.13 -10.52
CA SER A 118 -14.00 -3.79 -9.21
C SER A 118 -15.25 -4.65 -9.04
N ALA A 119 -15.08 -5.95 -8.85
CA ALA A 119 -16.17 -6.82 -8.42
C ALA A 119 -16.53 -6.55 -6.95
N GLU A 120 -15.52 -6.20 -6.14
CA GLU A 120 -15.66 -5.89 -4.72
C GLU A 120 -14.49 -5.01 -4.27
N LEU A 121 -14.72 -4.17 -3.27
CA LEU A 121 -13.71 -3.48 -2.48
C LEU A 121 -13.86 -3.90 -1.03
N ARG A 122 -12.75 -4.27 -0.37
CA ARG A 122 -12.79 -4.78 1.00
C ARG A 122 -11.59 -4.31 1.81
N TRP A 123 -11.88 -3.91 3.04
CA TRP A 123 -10.86 -3.77 4.06
C TRP A 123 -10.52 -5.14 4.64
N VAL A 124 -9.28 -5.56 4.49
CA VAL A 124 -8.78 -6.87 4.89
C VAL A 124 -7.68 -6.68 5.93
N GLY A 125 -7.72 -7.43 7.03
CA GLY A 125 -6.63 -7.40 8.00
C GLY A 125 -5.31 -7.86 7.37
N GLU A 126 -4.21 -7.24 7.74
CA GLU A 126 -2.91 -7.57 7.15
C GLU A 126 -2.50 -9.04 7.32
N ASP A 127 -2.95 -9.67 8.39
CA ASP A 127 -2.76 -11.10 8.68
C ASP A 127 -3.57 -12.02 7.77
N GLU A 128 -4.69 -11.52 7.23
CA GLU A 128 -5.61 -12.28 6.37
C GLU A 128 -5.29 -12.12 4.86
N VAL A 129 -4.51 -11.12 4.49
CA VAL A 129 -4.24 -10.78 3.06
C VAL A 129 -3.64 -11.95 2.31
N ALA A 130 -2.69 -12.68 2.91
CA ALA A 130 -2.00 -13.80 2.26
C ALA A 130 -2.90 -15.02 1.99
N GLU A 131 -4.09 -15.08 2.59
CA GLU A 131 -5.07 -16.15 2.39
C GLU A 131 -5.93 -15.94 1.13
N LEU A 132 -5.91 -14.72 0.56
CA LEU A 132 -6.67 -14.38 -0.62
C LEU A 132 -5.95 -14.80 -1.90
N PRO A 133 -6.69 -15.08 -3.00
CA PRO A 133 -6.10 -15.25 -4.32
C PRO A 133 -5.56 -13.91 -4.85
N LEU A 134 -4.34 -13.56 -4.45
CA LEU A 134 -3.73 -12.28 -4.79
C LEU A 134 -3.32 -12.20 -6.26
N HIS A 135 -3.39 -10.97 -6.82
CA HIS A 135 -2.74 -10.65 -8.09
C HIS A 135 -1.23 -11.01 -8.00
N PRO A 136 -0.64 -11.74 -8.97
CA PRO A 136 0.73 -12.24 -8.87
C PRO A 136 1.77 -11.18 -8.52
N GLY A 137 1.70 -9.98 -9.13
CA GLY A 137 2.60 -8.87 -8.82
C GLY A 137 2.45 -8.35 -7.39
N PHE A 138 1.23 -8.33 -6.85
CA PHE A 138 0.99 -7.95 -5.46
C PHE A 138 1.46 -9.04 -4.50
N ALA A 139 1.17 -10.31 -4.79
CA ALA A 139 1.64 -11.42 -3.97
C ALA A 139 3.18 -11.43 -3.83
N ALA A 140 3.89 -11.16 -4.93
CA ALA A 140 5.36 -11.13 -4.95
C ALA A 140 5.95 -9.99 -4.07
N SER A 141 5.20 -8.91 -3.88
CA SER A 141 5.65 -7.75 -3.10
C SER A 141 5.08 -7.69 -1.67
N TRP A 142 4.00 -8.40 -1.39
CA TRP A 142 3.25 -8.29 -0.14
C TRP A 142 4.10 -8.45 1.12
N GLN A 143 5.02 -9.44 1.14
CA GLN A 143 5.88 -9.67 2.31
C GLN A 143 6.81 -8.50 2.64
N ARG A 144 7.18 -7.71 1.64
CA ARG A 144 7.95 -6.47 1.82
C ARG A 144 7.08 -5.28 2.24
N LEU A 145 5.83 -5.27 1.82
CA LEU A 145 4.91 -4.15 2.01
C LEU A 145 4.13 -4.22 3.32
N ARG A 146 3.91 -5.44 3.85
CA ARG A 146 3.18 -5.61 5.11
C ARG A 146 3.94 -4.99 6.27
N THR A 147 3.21 -4.51 7.27
CA THR A 147 3.83 -4.00 8.49
C THR A 147 4.39 -5.12 9.36
N SER A 148 5.39 -4.78 10.18
CA SER A 148 5.82 -5.68 11.25
C SER A 148 4.64 -5.91 12.21
N PRO A 149 4.50 -7.13 12.77
CA PRO A 149 3.51 -7.39 13.82
C PRO A 149 3.79 -6.62 15.13
N ALA A 150 4.96 -5.97 15.24
CA ALA A 150 5.29 -5.16 16.39
C ALA A 150 4.56 -3.81 16.32
N LEU A 151 3.73 -3.52 17.31
CA LEU A 151 3.22 -2.18 17.56
C LEU A 151 4.36 -1.33 18.14
N VAL A 152 4.62 -0.19 17.53
CA VAL A 152 5.67 0.74 17.95
C VAL A 152 5.00 1.91 18.65
N PRO A 153 5.26 2.17 19.96
CA PRO A 153 4.77 3.38 20.61
C PRO A 153 5.43 4.61 19.96
N LEU A 154 4.62 5.62 19.68
CA LEU A 154 5.13 6.92 19.22
C LEU A 154 5.71 7.65 20.43
N GLY A 155 6.94 8.18 20.31
CA GLY A 155 7.60 8.89 21.39
C GLY A 155 6.92 10.21 21.79
N ASP A 156 7.21 10.71 23.00
CA ASP A 156 6.55 11.82 23.68
C ASP A 156 6.48 13.16 22.91
N ALA A 157 7.39 13.45 22.03
CA ALA A 157 7.52 14.77 21.40
C ALA A 157 6.43 15.07 20.36
N ASP A 158 5.90 14.05 19.69
CA ASP A 158 4.87 14.16 18.65
C ASP A 158 3.48 13.70 19.13
N GLU A 159 3.37 13.09 20.29
CA GLU A 159 2.14 12.47 20.81
C GLU A 159 0.94 13.42 20.87
N ARG A 160 1.17 14.69 21.15
CA ARG A 160 0.07 15.66 21.27
C ARG A 160 -0.53 16.07 19.93
N ARG A 161 0.18 15.87 18.83
CA ARG A 161 -0.26 16.27 17.48
C ARG A 161 -0.74 15.12 16.63
N GLN A 162 -0.39 13.87 16.99
CA GLN A 162 -0.66 12.71 16.14
C GLN A 162 -1.20 11.54 16.97
N ARG A 163 -2.46 11.67 17.35
CA ARG A 163 -3.20 10.64 18.11
C ARG A 163 -3.64 9.44 17.27
N LEU A 164 -3.28 9.40 15.99
CA LEU A 164 -3.76 8.37 15.08
C LEU A 164 -2.66 7.37 14.75
N PRO A 165 -3.00 6.07 14.63
CA PRO A 165 -2.08 5.07 14.12
C PRO A 165 -1.54 5.48 12.76
N ARG A 166 -0.29 5.16 12.48
CA ARG A 166 0.34 5.45 11.19
C ARG A 166 1.38 4.42 10.79
N THR A 167 1.61 4.32 9.49
CA THR A 167 2.71 3.55 8.92
C THR A 167 3.98 4.40 8.92
N LEU A 168 5.10 3.82 9.36
CA LEU A 168 6.44 4.38 9.19
C LEU A 168 7.28 3.40 8.38
N GLU A 169 8.05 3.95 7.44
CA GLU A 169 9.13 3.22 6.78
C GLU A 169 10.40 3.45 7.61
N ILE A 170 10.94 2.38 8.18
CA ILE A 170 12.16 2.43 9.01
C ILE A 170 13.41 2.02 8.23
N GLU A 171 13.24 1.29 7.14
CA GLU A 171 14.27 0.90 6.20
C GLU A 171 13.61 0.64 4.85
N ALA A 172 14.35 0.74 3.73
CA ALA A 172 13.80 0.58 2.39
C ALA A 172 12.94 -0.69 2.25
N GLY A 173 11.62 -0.52 2.12
CA GLY A 173 10.63 -1.60 2.04
C GLY A 173 10.34 -2.31 3.37
N VAL A 174 10.76 -1.76 4.51
CA VAL A 174 10.40 -2.27 5.86
C VAL A 174 9.50 -1.26 6.55
N PHE A 175 8.28 -1.69 6.83
CA PHE A 175 7.25 -0.84 7.43
C PHE A 175 6.88 -1.31 8.83
N VAL A 176 6.51 -0.37 9.69
CA VAL A 176 5.93 -0.64 11.00
C VAL A 176 4.62 0.11 11.15
N TRP A 177 3.71 -0.46 11.91
CA TRP A 177 2.47 0.19 12.30
C TRP A 177 2.65 0.80 13.69
N CYS A 178 2.54 2.13 13.76
CA CYS A 178 2.73 2.87 14.99
C CYS A 178 1.37 3.22 15.60
N MET A 179 1.20 2.86 16.87
CA MET A 179 0.03 3.27 17.65
C MET A 179 0.42 4.44 18.56
N PRO A 180 -0.48 5.40 18.82
CA PRO A 180 -0.33 6.30 19.94
C PRO A 180 -0.38 5.43 21.20
N GLY A 181 0.73 5.29 21.92
CA GLY A 181 0.85 4.35 23.01
C GLY A 181 1.07 5.02 24.36
N ASP A 182 0.56 4.38 25.42
CA ASP A 182 1.13 4.53 26.75
C ASP A 182 2.51 3.85 26.73
N ALA A 183 3.53 4.52 27.23
CA ALA A 183 4.93 4.11 27.21
C ALA A 183 5.23 2.75 27.90
N ASP A 184 4.22 2.09 28.47
CA ASP A 184 4.35 0.87 29.28
C ASP A 184 3.98 -0.44 28.56
N GLN A 185 3.63 -0.44 27.25
CA GLN A 185 3.18 -1.66 26.58
C GLN A 185 4.22 -2.26 25.64
N ALA A 186 4.64 -3.46 26.00
CA ALA A 186 5.37 -4.51 25.30
C ALA A 186 6.80 -4.16 24.80
N PRO A 187 7.78 -4.99 25.14
CA PRO A 187 9.14 -4.82 24.63
C PRO A 187 9.14 -5.07 23.12
N LEU A 188 9.47 -4.05 22.36
CA LEU A 188 9.79 -4.17 20.94
C LEU A 188 10.95 -5.16 20.77
N SER A 189 10.99 -5.86 19.64
CA SER A 189 12.16 -6.68 19.37
C SER A 189 13.44 -5.82 19.47
N PRO A 190 14.55 -6.35 19.96
CA PRO A 190 15.81 -5.58 20.07
C PRO A 190 16.23 -4.90 18.77
N HIS A 191 15.92 -5.50 17.63
CA HIS A 191 16.21 -4.96 16.31
C HIS A 191 15.36 -3.71 15.99
N ILE A 192 14.06 -3.76 16.25
CA ILE A 192 13.17 -2.59 16.06
C ILE A 192 13.53 -1.47 17.03
N ASN A 193 13.85 -1.79 18.29
CA ASN A 193 14.33 -0.79 19.26
C ASN A 193 15.62 -0.09 18.81
N SER A 194 16.57 -0.84 18.21
CA SER A 194 17.79 -0.25 17.67
C SER A 194 17.51 0.71 16.52
N LEU A 195 16.65 0.31 15.58
CA LEU A 195 16.28 1.15 14.43
C LEU A 195 15.52 2.42 14.85
N LEU A 196 14.65 2.33 15.85
CA LEU A 196 13.92 3.49 16.35
C LEU A 196 14.82 4.47 17.13
N GLN A 197 15.87 3.98 17.83
CA GLN A 197 16.84 4.84 18.50
C GLN A 197 17.73 5.62 17.53
N GLU A 198 17.91 5.13 16.31
CA GLU A 198 18.63 5.83 15.24
C GLU A 198 17.78 6.89 14.52
N LEU A 199 16.44 6.87 14.71
CA LEU A 199 15.49 7.78 14.06
C LEU A 199 15.05 8.95 14.97
N ILE A 200 15.47 8.97 16.24
CA ILE A 200 15.21 10.03 17.22
C ILE A 200 16.45 10.87 17.45
#